data_e56258ef25c5023259af0d4564989f4f
#
_entry.id   e56258ef25c5023259af0d4564989f4f
#
_cell.length_a   1.000
_cell.length_b   1.000
_cell.length_c   1.000
_cell.angle_alpha   90.00
_cell.angle_beta   90.00
_cell.angle_gamma   90.00
#
_symmetry.space_group_name_H-M   'P 1'
#
loop_
_entity.id
_entity.type
_entity.pdbx_description
1 polymer ?
#
loop_
_entity_poly.entity_id
_entity_poly.type
_entity_poly.pdbx_seq_one_letter_code
_entity_poly.pdbx_strand_id
1 'polypeptide(L)'
;MKVALEYSENLDIAGNTKYAYKGIKKICDKIGPRKPGSPEEHRAQQWMEKDMKNYCEETAIEPFTVHRQGFMGFIPFTVACGVASVFVNWFGKPVIALILCVLAFVPLLFEFLMYKEFDDFLFPAHTSHNMVATRKDR
;
A
#
# COMPACT_ATOMS: atom_id res chain seq x y z
N MET A 1 18.33 16.77 -23.52
CA MET A 1 18.49 17.88 -22.55
C MET A 1 17.76 19.15 -22.96
N LYS A 2 17.77 19.60 -24.23
CA LYS A 2 16.99 20.77 -24.71
C LYS A 2 15.46 20.59 -24.54
N VAL A 3 14.89 19.44 -24.88
CA VAL A 3 13.45 19.15 -24.76
C VAL A 3 12.95 19.23 -23.31
N ALA A 4 13.77 18.77 -22.34
CA ALA A 4 13.41 18.85 -20.91
C ALA A 4 13.43 20.29 -20.38
N LEU A 5 14.30 21.14 -20.91
CA LEU A 5 14.39 22.57 -20.53
C LEU A 5 13.21 23.37 -21.13
N GLU A 6 12.83 23.08 -22.38
CA GLU A 6 11.70 23.72 -23.05
C GLU A 6 10.36 23.34 -22.39
N TYR A 7 10.24 22.10 -21.86
CA TYR A 7 9.08 21.65 -21.09
C TYR A 7 8.97 22.35 -19.73
N SER A 8 10.09 22.73 -19.11
CA SER A 8 10.10 23.40 -17.80
C SER A 8 9.73 24.88 -17.87
N GLU A 9 9.99 25.56 -19.00
CA GLU A 9 9.68 26.99 -19.19
C GLU A 9 8.18 27.28 -19.34
N ASN A 10 7.40 26.27 -19.79
CA ASN A 10 5.95 26.41 -19.98
C ASN A 10 5.09 25.81 -18.84
N LEU A 11 5.70 25.36 -17.75
CA LEU A 11 4.97 24.82 -16.62
C LEU A 11 4.42 25.96 -15.75
N ASP A 12 3.09 26.10 -15.71
CA ASP A 12 2.42 26.94 -14.70
C ASP A 12 2.55 26.29 -13.32
N ILE A 13 3.70 26.45 -12.69
CA ILE A 13 4.03 25.88 -11.38
C ILE A 13 3.03 26.36 -10.32
N ALA A 14 2.63 27.64 -10.36
CA ALA A 14 1.70 28.20 -9.39
C ALA A 14 0.29 27.61 -9.54
N GLY A 15 -0.20 27.48 -10.76
CA GLY A 15 -1.49 26.85 -11.07
C GLY A 15 -1.51 25.38 -10.71
N ASN A 16 -0.47 24.64 -11.08
CA ASN A 16 -0.33 23.22 -10.77
C ASN A 16 -0.23 22.95 -9.26
N THR A 17 0.51 23.77 -8.53
CA THR A 17 0.61 23.69 -7.07
C THR A 17 -0.75 23.95 -6.40
N LYS A 18 -1.47 24.96 -6.85
CA LYS A 18 -2.82 25.27 -6.34
C LYS A 18 -3.82 24.16 -6.62
N TYR A 19 -3.75 23.55 -7.80
CA TYR A 19 -4.57 22.41 -8.19
C TYR A 19 -4.28 21.20 -7.28
N ALA A 20 -3.01 20.82 -7.14
CA ALA A 20 -2.58 19.71 -6.28
C ALA A 20 -3.00 19.94 -4.81
N TYR A 21 -2.77 21.13 -4.28
CA TYR A 21 -3.17 21.49 -2.91
C TYR A 21 -4.69 21.36 -2.70
N LYS A 22 -5.50 21.87 -3.65
CA LYS A 22 -6.96 21.74 -3.58
C LYS A 22 -7.41 20.27 -3.60
N GLY A 23 -6.78 19.44 -4.43
CA GLY A 23 -7.05 18.00 -4.49
C GLY A 23 -6.76 17.32 -3.18
N ILE A 24 -5.56 17.50 -2.64
CA ILE A 24 -5.13 16.94 -1.35
C ILE A 24 -6.06 17.41 -0.24
N LYS A 25 -6.30 18.71 -0.12
CA LYS A 25 -7.19 19.28 0.89
C LYS A 25 -8.59 18.69 0.83
N LYS A 26 -9.17 18.57 -0.37
CA LYS A 26 -10.50 17.98 -0.55
C LYS A 26 -10.57 16.52 -0.11
N ILE A 27 -9.53 15.74 -0.42
CA ILE A 27 -9.43 14.35 0.00
C ILE A 27 -9.32 14.25 1.52
N CYS A 28 -8.45 15.07 2.14
CA CYS A 28 -8.26 15.06 3.60
C CYS A 28 -9.51 15.51 4.35
N ASP A 29 -10.16 16.60 3.91
CA ASP A 29 -11.28 17.21 4.64
C ASP A 29 -12.60 16.45 4.44
N LYS A 30 -12.84 15.89 3.25
CA LYS A 30 -14.14 15.29 2.89
C LYS A 30 -14.17 13.78 2.89
N ILE A 31 -13.05 13.13 2.67
CA ILE A 31 -12.97 11.67 2.57
C ILE A 31 -12.27 11.08 3.79
N GLY A 32 -11.15 11.69 4.22
CA GLY A 32 -10.39 11.26 5.39
C GLY A 32 -9.50 10.03 5.15
N PRO A 33 -9.19 9.27 6.23
CA PRO A 33 -8.32 8.09 6.15
C PRO A 33 -8.90 7.03 5.22
N ARG A 34 -8.05 6.50 4.34
CA ARG A 34 -8.45 5.51 3.31
C ARG A 34 -7.64 4.23 3.49
N LYS A 35 -8.26 3.22 4.07
CA LYS A 35 -7.66 1.90 4.12
C LYS A 35 -7.94 1.17 2.78
N PRO A 36 -7.00 0.37 2.26
CA PRO A 36 -7.25 -0.44 1.06
C PRO A 36 -8.55 -1.23 1.16
N GLY A 37 -9.39 -1.21 0.12
CA GLY A 37 -10.70 -1.85 0.11
C GLY A 37 -11.76 -1.22 1.05
N SER A 38 -11.56 0.03 1.50
CA SER A 38 -12.57 0.74 2.27
C SER A 38 -13.51 1.56 1.38
N PRO A 39 -14.75 1.86 1.86
CA PRO A 39 -15.65 2.74 1.13
C PRO A 39 -15.07 4.15 0.89
N GLU A 40 -14.19 4.61 1.78
CA GLU A 40 -13.49 5.88 1.68
C GLU A 40 -12.50 5.88 0.51
N GLU A 41 -11.78 4.78 0.32
CA GLU A 41 -10.90 4.58 -0.84
C GLU A 41 -11.70 4.64 -2.14
N HIS A 42 -12.79 3.90 -2.23
CA HIS A 42 -13.65 3.88 -3.41
C HIS A 42 -14.23 5.27 -3.73
N ARG A 43 -14.66 6.03 -2.71
CA ARG A 43 -15.12 7.42 -2.88
C ARG A 43 -14.03 8.35 -3.39
N ALA A 44 -12.79 8.15 -2.92
CA ALA A 44 -11.65 8.92 -3.40
C ALA A 44 -11.37 8.64 -4.89
N GLN A 45 -11.44 7.38 -5.30
CA GLN A 45 -11.22 6.99 -6.69
C GLN A 45 -12.32 7.50 -7.61
N GLN A 46 -13.57 7.42 -7.20
CA GLN A 46 -14.70 8.02 -7.94
C GLN A 46 -14.54 9.54 -8.10
N TRP A 47 -14.00 10.20 -7.09
CA TRP A 47 -13.72 11.62 -7.21
C TRP A 47 -12.57 11.88 -8.18
N MET A 48 -11.47 11.11 -8.10
CA MET A 48 -10.33 11.21 -9.03
C MET A 48 -10.76 10.90 -10.46
N GLU A 49 -11.60 9.89 -10.67
CA GLU A 49 -12.12 9.54 -11.99
C GLU A 49 -12.88 10.72 -12.61
N LYS A 50 -13.76 11.38 -11.84
CA LYS A 50 -14.50 12.57 -12.33
C LYS A 50 -13.58 13.71 -12.71
N ASP A 51 -12.48 13.88 -11.99
CA ASP A 51 -11.50 14.92 -12.26
C ASP A 51 -10.68 14.58 -13.52
N MET A 52 -10.24 13.32 -13.65
CA MET A 52 -9.44 12.85 -14.78
C MET A 52 -10.21 12.81 -16.10
N LYS A 53 -11.54 12.65 -16.08
CA LYS A 53 -12.40 12.77 -17.30
C LYS A 53 -12.28 14.11 -18.00
N ASN A 54 -11.79 15.16 -17.32
CA ASN A 54 -11.54 16.45 -17.96
C ASN A 54 -10.23 16.50 -18.77
N TYR A 55 -9.32 15.53 -18.56
CA TYR A 55 -7.96 15.55 -19.10
C TYR A 55 -7.63 14.29 -19.91
N CYS A 56 -8.37 13.20 -19.70
CA CYS A 56 -8.14 11.90 -20.32
C CYS A 56 -9.37 11.44 -21.09
N GLU A 57 -9.12 10.72 -22.20
CA GLU A 57 -10.18 10.23 -23.07
C GLU A 57 -10.89 9.01 -22.50
N GLU A 58 -10.15 8.17 -21.76
CA GLU A 58 -10.68 6.95 -21.14
C GLU A 58 -10.31 6.91 -19.67
N THR A 59 -11.29 6.56 -18.84
CA THR A 59 -11.07 6.34 -17.40
C THR A 59 -11.81 5.07 -16.97
N ALA A 60 -11.17 4.25 -16.14
CA ALA A 60 -11.75 3.04 -15.59
C ALA A 60 -11.37 2.87 -14.12
N ILE A 61 -12.28 2.28 -13.34
CA ILE A 61 -12.00 1.83 -11.97
C ILE A 61 -11.93 0.31 -12.00
N GLU A 62 -10.74 -0.24 -11.80
CA GLU A 62 -10.46 -1.66 -11.87
C GLU A 62 -10.39 -2.27 -10.47
N PRO A 63 -11.25 -3.27 -10.15
CA PRO A 63 -11.19 -3.95 -8.86
C PRO A 63 -10.05 -4.97 -8.83
N PHE A 64 -9.40 -5.08 -7.67
CA PHE A 64 -8.43 -6.14 -7.38
C PHE A 64 -8.53 -6.60 -5.93
N THR A 65 -8.02 -7.79 -5.66
CA THR A 65 -8.02 -8.36 -4.30
C THR A 65 -6.79 -7.90 -3.54
N VAL A 66 -6.98 -7.52 -2.27
CA VAL A 66 -5.91 -7.12 -1.36
C VAL A 66 -6.11 -7.73 0.03
N HIS A 67 -5.02 -8.18 0.64
CA HIS A 67 -4.97 -8.62 2.03
C HIS A 67 -4.36 -7.49 2.87
N ARG A 68 -5.19 -6.72 3.57
CA ARG A 68 -4.79 -5.49 4.28
C ARG A 68 -3.67 -5.70 5.28
N GLN A 69 -3.60 -6.87 5.89
CA GLN A 69 -2.65 -7.21 6.94
C GLN A 69 -1.54 -8.14 6.46
N GLY A 70 -1.57 -8.61 5.20
CA GLY A 70 -0.60 -9.55 4.67
C GLY A 70 0.84 -9.10 4.95
N PHE A 71 1.21 -7.90 4.54
CA PHE A 71 2.59 -7.39 4.68
C PHE A 71 3.08 -7.21 6.14
N MET A 72 2.21 -6.97 7.12
CA MET A 72 2.60 -6.70 8.51
C MET A 72 1.95 -7.68 9.51
N GLY A 73 1.10 -8.58 9.02
CA GLY A 73 0.31 -9.48 9.86
C GLY A 73 1.12 -10.53 10.60
N PHE A 74 2.29 -10.89 10.09
CA PHE A 74 3.20 -11.85 10.73
C PHE A 74 3.93 -11.29 11.95
N ILE A 75 4.00 -9.96 12.13
CA ILE A 75 4.76 -9.33 13.23
C ILE A 75 4.36 -9.85 14.63
N PRO A 76 3.06 -9.93 15.00
CA PRO A 76 2.66 -10.49 16.29
C PRO A 76 3.12 -11.94 16.49
N PHE A 77 3.09 -12.74 15.43
CA PHE A 77 3.58 -14.13 15.49
C PHE A 77 5.10 -14.18 15.73
N THR A 78 5.86 -13.40 14.98
CA THR A 78 7.32 -13.29 15.13
C THR A 78 7.71 -12.85 16.54
N VAL A 79 7.03 -11.83 17.07
CA VAL A 79 7.26 -11.34 18.45
C VAL A 79 6.91 -12.42 19.47
N ALA A 80 5.78 -13.10 19.32
CA ALA A 80 5.37 -14.18 20.24
C ALA A 80 6.38 -15.33 20.26
N CYS A 81 6.84 -15.78 19.09
CA CYS A 81 7.88 -16.82 19.01
C CYS A 81 9.21 -16.36 19.61
N GLY A 82 9.63 -15.12 19.37
CA GLY A 82 10.84 -14.55 19.95
C GLY A 82 10.78 -14.49 21.47
N VAL A 83 9.70 -13.96 22.02
CA VAL A 83 9.50 -13.91 23.48
C VAL A 83 9.44 -15.32 24.07
N ALA A 84 8.68 -16.23 23.47
CA ALA A 84 8.60 -17.62 23.92
C ALA A 84 9.98 -18.31 23.91
N SER A 85 10.82 -18.04 22.91
CA SER A 85 12.17 -18.61 22.82
C SER A 85 13.03 -18.22 24.03
N VAL A 86 12.93 -16.96 24.48
CA VAL A 86 13.67 -16.49 25.68
C VAL A 86 13.20 -17.24 26.94
N PHE A 87 11.87 -17.34 27.13
CA PHE A 87 11.33 -18.07 28.29
C PHE A 87 11.70 -19.55 28.28
N VAL A 88 11.57 -20.22 27.13
CA VAL A 88 11.90 -21.65 27.01
C VAL A 88 13.38 -21.89 27.25
N ASN A 89 14.25 -21.00 26.81
CA ASN A 89 15.68 -21.08 27.11
C ASN A 89 15.96 -20.92 28.61
N TRP A 90 15.24 -20.02 29.29
CA TRP A 90 15.35 -19.86 30.75
C TRP A 90 15.03 -21.14 31.52
N PHE A 91 14.06 -21.92 31.01
CA PHE A 91 13.72 -23.24 31.58
C PHE A 91 14.67 -24.38 31.16
N GLY A 92 15.83 -24.06 30.58
CA GLY A 92 16.86 -25.04 30.24
C GLY A 92 16.51 -25.93 29.05
N LYS A 93 15.71 -25.43 28.11
CA LYS A 93 15.34 -26.14 26.88
C LYS A 93 15.90 -25.45 25.62
N PRO A 94 17.22 -25.39 25.45
CA PRO A 94 17.86 -24.57 24.39
C PRO A 94 17.50 -25.01 22.96
N VAL A 95 17.27 -26.30 22.73
CA VAL A 95 16.90 -26.82 21.41
C VAL A 95 15.52 -26.29 20.96
N ILE A 96 14.55 -26.31 21.89
CA ILE A 96 13.20 -25.80 21.63
C ILE A 96 13.26 -24.28 21.41
N ALA A 97 14.04 -23.58 22.22
CA ALA A 97 14.25 -22.14 22.08
C ALA A 97 14.85 -21.79 20.72
N LEU A 98 15.84 -22.58 20.24
CA LEU A 98 16.41 -22.39 18.92
C LEU A 98 15.37 -22.58 17.79
N ILE A 99 14.52 -23.62 17.89
CA ILE A 99 13.45 -23.85 16.91
C ILE A 99 12.49 -22.68 16.87
N LEU A 100 12.05 -22.16 18.02
CA LEU A 100 11.16 -20.98 18.10
C LEU A 100 11.83 -19.73 17.53
N CYS A 101 13.13 -19.55 17.76
CA CYS A 101 13.88 -18.45 17.18
C CYS A 101 13.93 -18.54 15.65
N VAL A 102 14.21 -19.72 15.10
CA VAL A 102 14.21 -19.95 13.65
C VAL A 102 12.81 -19.68 13.06
N LEU A 103 11.75 -20.19 13.71
CA LEU A 103 10.36 -19.93 13.28
C LEU A 103 10.00 -18.44 13.29
N ALA A 104 10.55 -17.66 14.21
CA ALA A 104 10.36 -16.21 14.24
C ALA A 104 11.01 -15.52 13.03
N PHE A 105 12.16 -16.04 12.55
CA PHE A 105 12.87 -15.45 11.42
C PHE A 105 12.30 -15.82 10.05
N VAL A 106 11.59 -16.95 9.93
CA VAL A 106 11.07 -17.42 8.64
C VAL A 106 10.14 -16.41 7.97
N PRO A 107 9.07 -15.90 8.63
CA PRO A 107 8.21 -14.89 8.01
C PRO A 107 8.98 -13.63 7.59
N LEU A 108 9.87 -13.18 8.45
CA LEU A 108 10.66 -11.98 8.21
C LEU A 108 11.55 -12.13 6.97
N LEU A 109 12.12 -13.30 6.75
CA LEU A 109 12.95 -13.60 5.58
C LEU A 109 12.12 -13.65 4.29
N PHE A 110 10.97 -14.28 4.32
CA PHE A 110 10.12 -14.38 3.13
C PHE A 110 9.50 -13.03 2.76
N GLU A 111 8.94 -12.30 3.72
CA GLU A 111 8.25 -11.03 3.48
C GLU A 111 9.22 -9.89 3.13
N PHE A 112 10.29 -9.71 3.93
CA PHE A 112 11.19 -8.57 3.74
C PHE A 112 12.33 -8.79 2.73
N LEU A 113 12.91 -10.00 2.66
CA LEU A 113 14.03 -10.27 1.76
C LEU A 113 13.57 -10.83 0.42
N MET A 114 12.56 -11.67 0.41
CA MET A 114 12.09 -12.32 -0.81
C MET A 114 10.86 -11.66 -1.42
N TYR A 115 10.21 -10.72 -0.73
CA TYR A 115 8.97 -10.05 -1.15
C TYR A 115 7.90 -11.04 -1.59
N LYS A 116 7.78 -12.16 -0.87
CA LYS A 116 6.77 -13.19 -1.12
C LYS A 116 5.65 -13.08 -0.12
N GLU A 117 4.47 -12.77 -0.60
CA GLU A 117 3.21 -12.70 0.15
C GLU A 117 2.71 -14.12 0.46
N PHE A 118 3.45 -14.86 1.29
CA PHE A 118 3.15 -16.27 1.56
C PHE A 118 2.12 -16.46 2.68
N ASP A 119 1.87 -15.45 3.49
CA ASP A 119 0.94 -15.48 4.63
C ASP A 119 -0.41 -14.81 4.32
N ASP A 120 -0.61 -14.30 3.12
CA ASP A 120 -1.86 -13.67 2.66
C ASP A 120 -3.11 -14.53 2.88
N PHE A 121 -2.97 -15.86 2.78
CA PHE A 121 -4.07 -16.80 2.99
C PHE A 121 -4.60 -16.80 4.45
N LEU A 122 -3.83 -16.28 5.41
CA LEU A 122 -4.22 -16.17 6.81
C LEU A 122 -5.10 -14.94 7.08
N PHE A 123 -5.16 -14.00 6.14
CA PHE A 123 -5.85 -12.73 6.32
C PHE A 123 -7.06 -12.61 5.40
N PRO A 124 -8.11 -11.91 5.85
CA PRO A 124 -9.31 -11.72 5.04
C PRO A 124 -9.02 -10.91 3.78
N ALA A 125 -9.49 -11.42 2.65
CA ALA A 125 -9.45 -10.73 1.38
C ALA A 125 -10.44 -9.57 1.34
N HIS A 126 -10.01 -8.44 0.79
CA HIS A 126 -10.85 -7.26 0.54
C HIS A 126 -10.72 -6.85 -0.92
N THR A 127 -11.77 -6.26 -1.47
CA THR A 127 -11.73 -5.67 -2.81
C THR A 127 -11.26 -4.23 -2.71
N SER A 128 -10.12 -3.95 -3.28
CA SER A 128 -9.60 -2.61 -3.52
C SER A 128 -9.77 -2.24 -5.00
N HIS A 129 -9.49 -1.01 -5.37
CA HIS A 129 -9.71 -0.54 -6.73
C HIS A 129 -8.53 0.32 -7.17
N ASN A 130 -8.19 0.24 -8.46
CA ASN A 130 -7.28 1.16 -9.11
C ASN A 130 -8.08 2.06 -10.06
N MET A 131 -7.78 3.35 -10.05
CA MET A 131 -8.27 4.27 -11.06
C MET A 131 -7.22 4.38 -12.17
N VAL A 132 -7.60 3.96 -13.38
CA VAL A 132 -6.77 4.02 -14.57
C VAL A 132 -7.32 5.11 -15.50
N ALA A 133 -6.44 5.97 -15.96
CA ALA A 133 -6.78 7.03 -16.91
C ALA A 133 -5.80 7.02 -18.08
N THR A 134 -6.33 6.94 -19.29
CA THR A 134 -5.53 6.86 -20.53
C THR A 134 -5.71 8.13 -21.33
N ARG A 135 -4.59 8.74 -21.72
CA ARG A 135 -4.55 9.84 -22.65
C ARG A 135 -3.85 9.39 -23.93
N LYS A 136 -4.49 9.55 -25.08
CA LYS A 136 -3.87 9.30 -26.39
C LYS A 136 -2.95 10.47 -26.71
N ASP A 137 -1.68 10.18 -26.95
CA ASP A 137 -0.75 11.16 -27.48
C ASP A 137 -1.22 11.60 -28.88
N ARG A 138 -1.27 12.90 -29.08
CA ARG A 138 -1.57 13.50 -30.37
C ARG A 138 -0.30 13.72 -31.17
#